data_731eede9831f9c07c960075e6ba2bba3
#
_entry.id   731eede9831f9c07c960075e6ba2bba3
#
_cell.length_a   1.000
_cell.length_b   1.000
_cell.length_c   1.000
_cell.angle_alpha   90.00
_cell.angle_beta   90.00
_cell.angle_gamma   90.00
#
_symmetry.space_group_name_H-M   'P 1'
#
loop_
_entity.id
_entity.type
_entity.pdbx_description
1 polymer ?
#
loop_
_entity_poly.entity_id
_entity_poly.type
_entity_poly.pdbx_seq_one_letter_code
_entity_poly.pdbx_strand_id
1 'polypeptide(L)'
;MFFESYTEKVWGRQPKEISAAWGAQRIKGLSIRKVLIDMVKKLSRLNSSSATISQKGTETSLIERFLYPKLGPGQMWEEVANDLRAQGVNIHLRHNVKKLQFDQGTNKVISAEIWDDTSFTTQRRDYDYFISTMPISELIESFEGPVPEELPTAIQDIARKLPYRDFITVGLLLNQLQGPKGEELDDTWIYIQESDVKVGRLQIFNNWSPYLVADASKYWVGLEYFCNKGDSLWNLDDSQMIELAKREMDRLGLSRYDDCIDATVLREEKTYPAYFDSYQDFDKLSAAFNALPNLFLIGRNGMHKYNNQDHSMLSGFRAAELIAANKLDQSSKSSLWEINVEQEY
;
A
#
# COMPACT_ATOMS: atom_id res chain seq x y z
N MET A 1 -25.86 2.07 -4.15
CA MET A 1 -25.14 3.34 -3.89
C MET A 1 -23.80 3.31 -4.61
N PHE A 2 -23.24 4.47 -4.98
CA PHE A 2 -22.15 4.58 -5.96
C PHE A 2 -20.86 3.81 -5.63
N PHE A 3 -20.59 3.48 -4.37
CA PHE A 3 -19.37 2.76 -3.94
C PHE A 3 -19.64 1.38 -3.31
N GLU A 4 -20.86 0.89 -3.29
CA GLU A 4 -21.22 -0.31 -2.52
C GLU A 4 -20.57 -1.57 -3.11
N SER A 5 -20.81 -1.83 -4.40
CA SER A 5 -20.25 -3.00 -5.09
C SER A 5 -18.72 -2.98 -5.16
N TYR A 6 -18.12 -1.79 -5.38
CA TYR A 6 -16.67 -1.66 -5.35
C TYR A 6 -16.09 -1.94 -3.95
N THR A 7 -16.72 -1.42 -2.90
CA THR A 7 -16.28 -1.65 -1.51
C THR A 7 -16.36 -3.14 -1.16
N GLU A 8 -17.40 -3.84 -1.61
CA GLU A 8 -17.51 -5.29 -1.44
C GLU A 8 -16.40 -6.04 -2.18
N LYS A 9 -16.04 -5.65 -3.40
CA LYS A 9 -14.90 -6.24 -4.12
C LYS A 9 -13.59 -6.05 -3.35
N VAL A 10 -13.32 -4.83 -2.87
CA VAL A 10 -12.07 -4.52 -2.15
C VAL A 10 -11.96 -5.32 -0.86
N TRP A 11 -13.01 -5.32 -0.04
CA TRP A 11 -12.94 -5.87 1.33
C TRP A 11 -13.48 -7.29 1.46
N GLY A 12 -14.21 -7.78 0.46
CA GLY A 12 -14.90 -9.07 0.55
C GLY A 12 -16.01 -9.11 1.62
N ARG A 13 -16.47 -7.93 2.07
CA ARG A 13 -17.51 -7.72 3.11
C ARG A 13 -18.45 -6.60 2.70
N GLN A 14 -19.66 -6.64 3.24
CA GLN A 14 -20.62 -5.57 3.01
C GLN A 14 -20.17 -4.28 3.72
N PRO A 15 -20.41 -3.09 3.14
CA PRO A 15 -19.98 -1.81 3.70
C PRO A 15 -20.42 -1.57 5.16
N LYS A 16 -21.59 -2.12 5.57
CA LYS A 16 -22.10 -2.04 6.94
C LYS A 16 -21.27 -2.81 7.98
N GLU A 17 -20.42 -3.74 7.54
CA GLU A 17 -19.55 -4.57 8.39
C GLU A 17 -18.17 -3.96 8.57
N ILE A 18 -17.90 -2.86 7.84
CA ILE A 18 -16.60 -2.19 7.84
C ILE A 18 -16.66 -0.99 8.78
N SER A 19 -15.60 -0.76 9.56
CA SER A 19 -15.53 0.36 10.48
C SER A 19 -15.73 1.71 9.77
N ALA A 20 -16.55 2.58 10.37
CA ALA A 20 -16.74 3.95 9.89
C ALA A 20 -15.42 4.75 9.81
N ALA A 21 -14.40 4.39 10.60
CA ALA A 21 -13.08 4.99 10.56
C ALA A 21 -12.41 4.86 9.18
N TRP A 22 -12.57 3.70 8.52
CA TRP A 22 -12.07 3.53 7.16
C TRP A 22 -12.78 4.45 6.15
N GLY A 23 -14.11 4.53 6.23
CA GLY A 23 -14.91 5.42 5.38
C GLY A 23 -14.53 6.89 5.60
N ALA A 24 -14.31 7.29 6.85
CA ALA A 24 -13.88 8.64 7.18
C ALA A 24 -12.52 9.00 6.58
N GLN A 25 -11.55 8.08 6.56
CA GLN A 25 -10.23 8.31 5.93
C GLN A 25 -10.32 8.49 4.41
N ARG A 26 -11.31 7.88 3.75
CA ARG A 26 -11.46 7.91 2.28
C ARG A 26 -12.36 9.03 1.77
N ILE A 27 -13.33 9.46 2.58
CA ILE A 27 -14.35 10.46 2.21
C ILE A 27 -13.97 11.84 2.78
N LYS A 28 -12.85 11.95 3.49
CA LYS A 28 -12.34 13.23 3.99
C LYS A 28 -12.22 14.22 2.84
N GLY A 29 -12.78 15.39 3.02
CA GLY A 29 -12.65 16.50 2.08
C GLY A 29 -13.71 16.58 0.97
N LEU A 30 -14.53 15.57 0.70
CA LEU A 30 -15.63 15.67 -0.27
C LEU A 30 -16.81 16.50 0.26
N SER A 31 -16.60 17.81 0.37
CA SER A 31 -17.71 18.74 0.55
C SER A 31 -18.35 19.03 -0.80
N ILE A 32 -19.58 18.58 -1.01
CA ILE A 32 -20.39 18.88 -2.21
C ILE A 32 -20.37 20.40 -2.48
N ARG A 33 -20.34 21.20 -1.42
CA ARG A 33 -20.27 22.65 -1.52
C ARG A 33 -18.94 23.15 -2.08
N LYS A 34 -17.80 22.53 -1.72
CA LYS A 34 -16.48 22.85 -2.27
C LYS A 34 -16.38 22.41 -3.73
N VAL A 35 -16.89 21.21 -4.08
CA VAL A 35 -16.94 20.72 -5.46
C VAL A 35 -17.76 21.64 -6.35
N LEU A 36 -18.93 22.11 -5.90
CA LEU A 36 -19.75 23.07 -6.65
C LEU A 36 -19.08 24.42 -6.80
N ILE A 37 -18.40 24.93 -5.75
CA ILE A 37 -17.63 26.18 -5.82
C ILE A 37 -16.48 26.05 -6.81
N ASP A 38 -15.81 24.91 -6.85
CA ASP A 38 -14.69 24.66 -7.76
C ASP A 38 -15.17 24.51 -9.21
N MET A 39 -16.31 23.85 -9.45
CA MET A 39 -16.97 23.84 -10.76
C MET A 39 -17.31 25.26 -11.25
N VAL A 40 -17.86 26.10 -10.39
CA VAL A 40 -18.16 27.50 -10.74
C VAL A 40 -16.90 28.29 -11.01
N LYS A 41 -15.82 28.09 -10.21
CA LYS A 41 -14.51 28.69 -10.44
C LYS A 41 -13.86 28.21 -11.74
N LYS A 42 -14.03 26.94 -12.13
CA LYS A 42 -13.57 26.40 -13.43
C LYS A 42 -14.28 27.04 -14.60
N LEU A 43 -15.59 27.20 -14.52
CA LEU A 43 -16.38 27.90 -15.54
C LEU A 43 -15.97 29.37 -15.72
N SER A 44 -15.50 30.03 -14.65
CA SER A 44 -14.99 31.40 -14.67
C SER A 44 -13.49 31.53 -15.08
N ARG A 45 -12.73 30.43 -15.07
CA ARG A 45 -11.29 30.38 -15.40
C ARG A 45 -10.96 29.92 -16.83
N LEU A 46 -11.91 29.90 -17.73
CA LEU A 46 -11.71 29.51 -19.13
C LEU A 46 -10.62 30.33 -19.88
N ASN A 47 -9.95 31.27 -19.21
CA ASN A 47 -8.94 32.13 -19.82
C ASN A 47 -7.61 32.28 -19.05
N SER A 48 -7.24 31.40 -18.11
CA SER A 48 -5.93 31.50 -17.46
C SER A 48 -5.17 30.18 -17.39
N SER A 49 -4.10 30.10 -18.16
CA SER A 49 -3.21 28.95 -18.35
C SER A 49 -2.15 28.75 -17.25
N SER A 50 -2.35 29.20 -16.02
CA SER A 50 -1.41 28.99 -14.92
C SER A 50 -1.94 28.03 -13.88
N ALA A 51 -2.00 26.73 -14.22
CA ALA A 51 -2.21 25.69 -13.23
C ALA A 51 -0.91 25.48 -12.43
N THR A 52 -0.90 25.94 -11.19
CA THR A 52 0.23 25.76 -10.26
C THR A 52 0.29 24.28 -9.82
N ILE A 53 1.49 23.68 -9.82
CA ILE A 53 1.74 22.32 -9.31
C ILE A 53 1.60 22.27 -7.77
N SER A 54 1.50 23.42 -7.10
CA SER A 54 1.35 23.49 -5.65
C SER A 54 0.01 22.89 -5.22
N GLN A 55 0.09 21.82 -4.43
CA GLN A 55 -1.08 21.06 -3.92
C GLN A 55 -1.48 21.47 -2.49
N LYS A 56 -0.78 22.44 -1.90
CA LYS A 56 -1.06 22.90 -0.53
C LYS A 56 -2.48 23.42 -0.41
N GLY A 57 -3.29 22.78 0.40
CA GLY A 57 -4.71 23.14 0.61
C GLY A 57 -5.67 22.67 -0.49
N THR A 58 -5.24 21.80 -1.42
CA THR A 58 -6.10 21.20 -2.44
C THR A 58 -6.55 19.82 -1.96
N GLU A 59 -7.85 19.54 -2.04
CA GLU A 59 -8.37 18.20 -1.76
C GLU A 59 -7.83 17.18 -2.77
N THR A 60 -7.39 16.02 -2.31
CA THR A 60 -6.75 14.98 -3.14
C THR A 60 -7.58 14.61 -4.37
N SER A 61 -8.91 14.58 -4.24
CA SER A 61 -9.85 14.31 -5.35
C SER A 61 -9.95 15.43 -6.40
N LEU A 62 -9.36 16.61 -6.14
CA LEU A 62 -9.36 17.78 -7.02
C LEU A 62 -7.99 18.07 -7.63
N ILE A 63 -7.01 17.20 -7.42
CA ILE A 63 -5.67 17.30 -8.00
C ILE A 63 -5.76 16.93 -9.48
N GLU A 64 -5.51 17.90 -10.36
CA GLU A 64 -5.53 17.69 -11.80
C GLU A 64 -4.14 17.41 -12.38
N ARG A 65 -3.09 17.88 -11.71
CA ARG A 65 -1.69 17.75 -12.17
C ARG A 65 -0.80 17.38 -11.01
N PHE A 66 0.06 16.41 -11.23
CA PHE A 66 1.08 15.99 -10.28
C PHE A 66 2.36 15.59 -11.02
N LEU A 67 3.48 15.58 -10.30
CA LEU A 67 4.73 15.06 -10.83
C LEU A 67 4.69 13.51 -10.76
N TYR A 68 5.13 12.91 -11.84
CA TYR A 68 5.23 11.45 -11.92
C TYR A 68 6.61 11.08 -12.48
N PRO A 69 7.36 10.16 -11.85
CA PRO A 69 8.66 9.74 -12.37
C PRO A 69 8.52 9.11 -13.75
N LYS A 70 9.46 9.41 -14.64
CA LYS A 70 9.45 8.97 -16.05
C LYS A 70 9.23 7.47 -16.19
N LEU A 71 9.91 6.67 -15.35
CA LEU A 71 9.87 5.20 -15.36
C LEU A 71 9.03 4.63 -14.20
N GLY A 72 8.06 5.40 -13.71
CA GLY A 72 7.18 5.00 -12.61
C GLY A 72 7.75 5.30 -11.22
N PRO A 73 6.96 5.07 -10.16
CA PRO A 73 7.36 5.40 -8.78
C PRO A 73 8.63 4.70 -8.31
N GLY A 74 8.94 3.52 -8.85
CA GLY A 74 10.15 2.77 -8.54
C GLY A 74 11.43 3.56 -8.85
N GLN A 75 11.44 4.35 -9.91
CA GLN A 75 12.60 5.18 -10.29
C GLN A 75 13.04 6.10 -9.15
N MET A 76 12.10 6.74 -8.45
CA MET A 76 12.42 7.60 -7.31
C MET A 76 13.15 6.82 -6.20
N TRP A 77 12.70 5.60 -5.92
CA TRP A 77 13.30 4.76 -4.89
C TRP A 77 14.66 4.19 -5.29
N GLU A 78 14.87 3.93 -6.58
CA GLU A 78 16.18 3.52 -7.11
C GLU A 78 17.19 4.65 -6.94
N GLU A 79 16.83 5.90 -7.26
CA GLU A 79 17.69 7.06 -7.05
C GLU A 79 18.00 7.29 -5.56
N VAL A 80 16.99 7.23 -4.68
CA VAL A 80 17.19 7.32 -3.23
C VAL A 80 18.13 6.22 -2.74
N ALA A 81 17.98 4.99 -3.22
CA ALA A 81 18.86 3.89 -2.83
C ALA A 81 20.30 4.10 -3.32
N ASN A 82 20.49 4.67 -4.52
CA ASN A 82 21.82 4.99 -5.05
C ASN A 82 22.49 6.08 -4.21
N ASP A 83 21.78 7.14 -3.87
CA ASP A 83 22.29 8.22 -3.03
C ASP A 83 22.66 7.72 -1.62
N LEU A 84 21.86 6.87 -1.02
CA LEU A 84 22.13 6.28 0.28
C LEU A 84 23.38 5.37 0.24
N ARG A 85 23.54 4.55 -0.80
CA ARG A 85 24.76 3.74 -0.98
C ARG A 85 26.00 4.60 -1.14
N ALA A 86 25.90 5.71 -1.88
CA ALA A 86 27.00 6.66 -2.04
C ALA A 86 27.40 7.32 -0.70
N GLN A 87 26.49 7.42 0.26
CA GLN A 87 26.72 7.90 1.62
C GLN A 87 27.16 6.80 2.59
N GLY A 88 27.37 5.56 2.12
CA GLY A 88 27.85 4.44 2.93
C GLY A 88 26.74 3.65 3.64
N VAL A 89 25.47 3.87 3.32
CA VAL A 89 24.36 3.07 3.85
C VAL A 89 24.34 1.70 3.17
N ASN A 90 24.30 0.65 3.96
CA ASN A 90 24.18 -0.71 3.45
C ASN A 90 22.71 -1.05 3.12
N ILE A 91 22.44 -1.38 1.88
CA ILE A 91 21.12 -1.83 1.41
C ILE A 91 21.26 -3.26 0.90
N HIS A 92 20.63 -4.19 1.60
CA HIS A 92 20.67 -5.61 1.29
C HIS A 92 19.30 -6.03 0.70
N LEU A 93 19.29 -6.40 -0.58
CA LEU A 93 18.14 -7.02 -1.22
C LEU A 93 18.19 -8.53 -1.03
N ARG A 94 17.02 -9.20 -1.10
CA ARG A 94 16.88 -10.66 -0.89
C ARG A 94 17.37 -11.12 0.49
N HIS A 95 17.24 -10.23 1.47
CA HIS A 95 17.56 -10.51 2.87
C HIS A 95 16.28 -10.48 3.69
N ASN A 96 16.00 -11.56 4.40
CA ASN A 96 14.79 -11.72 5.22
C ASN A 96 15.17 -11.78 6.69
N VAL A 97 14.64 -10.89 7.50
CA VAL A 97 14.74 -11.00 8.97
C VAL A 97 13.83 -12.15 9.39
N LYS A 98 14.45 -13.19 9.96
CA LYS A 98 13.75 -14.42 10.40
C LYS A 98 13.47 -14.41 11.89
N LYS A 99 14.42 -13.93 12.68
CA LYS A 99 14.31 -13.95 14.13
C LYS A 99 14.84 -12.67 14.74
N LEU A 100 14.24 -12.27 15.84
CA LEU A 100 14.69 -11.16 16.69
C LEU A 100 15.00 -11.72 18.08
N GLN A 101 16.11 -11.29 18.64
CA GLN A 101 16.45 -11.62 20.02
C GLN A 101 16.20 -10.43 20.93
N PHE A 102 15.49 -10.70 22.01
CA PHE A 102 15.12 -9.73 23.02
C PHE A 102 15.90 -9.98 24.31
N ASP A 103 16.43 -8.93 24.91
CA ASP A 103 17.08 -8.97 26.20
C ASP A 103 16.18 -8.37 27.28
N GLN A 104 15.70 -9.22 28.20
CA GLN A 104 14.83 -8.80 29.29
C GLN A 104 15.50 -7.84 30.28
N GLY A 105 16.83 -7.93 30.45
CA GLY A 105 17.57 -7.07 31.38
C GLY A 105 17.59 -5.60 30.95
N THR A 106 17.66 -5.35 29.66
CA THR A 106 17.68 -4.00 29.07
C THR A 106 16.34 -3.58 28.46
N ASN A 107 15.38 -4.48 28.39
CA ASN A 107 14.08 -4.32 27.70
C ASN A 107 14.25 -3.90 26.23
N LYS A 108 15.21 -4.50 25.52
CA LYS A 108 15.57 -4.14 24.14
C LYS A 108 15.63 -5.35 23.22
N VAL A 109 15.28 -5.12 21.96
CA VAL A 109 15.70 -6.00 20.87
C VAL A 109 17.18 -5.75 20.62
N ILE A 110 18.00 -6.81 20.65
CA ILE A 110 19.48 -6.68 20.61
C ILE A 110 20.08 -7.16 19.29
N SER A 111 19.45 -8.12 18.63
CA SER A 111 19.97 -8.66 17.37
C SER A 111 18.88 -9.22 16.48
N ALA A 112 19.21 -9.35 15.22
CA ALA A 112 18.39 -10.04 14.22
C ALA A 112 19.16 -11.18 13.57
N GLU A 113 18.46 -12.26 13.29
CA GLU A 113 18.89 -13.34 12.41
C GLU A 113 18.33 -13.11 11.02
N ILE A 114 19.22 -12.95 10.05
CA ILE A 114 18.91 -12.52 8.70
C ILE A 114 19.27 -13.65 7.74
N TRP A 115 18.30 -14.11 7.00
CA TRP A 115 18.45 -15.06 5.92
C TRP A 115 18.76 -14.35 4.60
N ASP A 116 19.81 -14.78 3.91
CA ASP A 116 20.18 -14.31 2.58
C ASP A 116 19.74 -15.34 1.53
N ASP A 117 18.77 -14.97 0.70
CA ASP A 117 18.24 -15.82 -0.38
C ASP A 117 19.23 -16.02 -1.53
N THR A 118 20.36 -15.29 -1.56
CA THR A 118 21.38 -15.42 -2.61
C THR A 118 22.43 -16.44 -2.23
N SER A 119 22.93 -16.37 -0.99
CA SER A 119 23.96 -17.31 -0.49
C SER A 119 23.37 -18.51 0.23
N PHE A 120 22.06 -18.50 0.52
CA PHE A 120 21.35 -19.51 1.33
C PHE A 120 22.00 -19.67 2.72
N THR A 121 22.41 -18.56 3.31
CA THR A 121 23.02 -18.53 4.65
C THR A 121 22.25 -17.64 5.60
N THR A 122 22.40 -17.94 6.89
CA THR A 122 21.88 -17.11 7.96
C THR A 122 23.01 -16.35 8.63
N GLN A 123 22.80 -15.06 8.88
CA GLN A 123 23.73 -14.22 9.62
C GLN A 123 23.01 -13.57 10.80
N ARG A 124 23.66 -13.57 11.96
CA ARG A 124 23.21 -12.77 13.08
C ARG A 124 23.93 -11.42 13.09
N ARG A 125 23.18 -10.35 13.34
CA ARG A 125 23.71 -8.99 13.46
C ARG A 125 23.09 -8.30 14.67
N ASP A 126 23.93 -7.58 15.40
CA ASP A 126 23.53 -6.77 16.56
C ASP A 126 23.23 -5.34 16.07
N TYR A 127 22.25 -4.70 16.69
CA TYR A 127 21.80 -3.35 16.35
C TYR A 127 21.35 -2.59 17.58
N ASP A 128 21.52 -1.27 17.55
CA ASP A 128 21.04 -0.37 18.61
C ASP A 128 19.53 -0.12 18.50
N TYR A 129 19.03 0.01 17.27
CA TYR A 129 17.62 0.32 16.96
C TYR A 129 17.08 -0.59 15.87
N PHE A 130 15.82 -0.95 16.00
CA PHE A 130 15.06 -1.69 15.03
C PHE A 130 13.91 -0.86 14.51
N ILE A 131 13.84 -0.66 13.19
CA ILE A 131 12.75 0.02 12.51
C ILE A 131 12.10 -0.99 11.56
N SER A 132 10.92 -1.47 11.95
CA SER A 132 10.23 -2.55 11.24
C SER A 132 9.12 -2.02 10.34
N THR A 133 9.13 -2.47 9.08
CA THR A 133 8.02 -2.29 8.13
C THR A 133 7.27 -3.58 7.88
N MET A 134 7.71 -4.69 8.46
CA MET A 134 7.06 -6.00 8.27
C MET A 134 5.67 -6.04 8.91
N PRO A 135 4.76 -6.90 8.44
CA PRO A 135 3.47 -7.10 9.08
C PRO A 135 3.62 -7.44 10.56
N ILE A 136 2.77 -6.84 11.39
CA ILE A 136 2.88 -6.99 12.86
C ILE A 136 2.77 -8.46 13.29
N SER A 137 1.97 -9.27 12.61
CA SER A 137 1.86 -10.70 12.88
C SER A 137 3.19 -11.43 12.67
N GLU A 138 3.94 -11.07 11.62
CA GLU A 138 5.25 -11.65 11.34
C GLU A 138 6.31 -11.16 12.32
N LEU A 139 6.24 -9.90 12.71
CA LEU A 139 7.11 -9.33 13.73
C LEU A 139 6.96 -10.07 15.07
N ILE A 140 5.74 -10.33 15.52
CA ILE A 140 5.47 -11.10 16.75
C ILE A 140 6.07 -12.50 16.67
N GLU A 141 5.90 -13.18 15.54
CA GLU A 141 6.43 -14.53 15.33
C GLU A 141 7.94 -14.59 15.17
N SER A 142 8.57 -13.45 14.87
CA SER A 142 10.03 -13.39 14.73
C SER A 142 10.77 -13.39 16.07
N PHE A 143 10.13 -13.12 17.21
CA PHE A 143 10.79 -13.18 18.51
C PHE A 143 11.22 -14.59 18.86
N GLU A 144 12.52 -14.79 19.11
CA GLU A 144 13.09 -16.07 19.53
C GLU A 144 13.52 -15.99 21.00
N GLY A 145 13.08 -16.97 21.80
CA GLY A 145 13.37 -17.04 23.23
C GLY A 145 12.40 -16.19 24.07
N PRO A 146 12.89 -15.42 25.02
CA PRO A 146 12.03 -14.55 25.83
C PRO A 146 11.33 -13.51 24.99
N VAL A 147 10.02 -13.41 25.12
CA VAL A 147 9.21 -12.34 24.51
C VAL A 147 9.10 -11.18 25.50
N PRO A 148 9.09 -9.91 25.07
CA PRO A 148 8.87 -8.78 25.96
C PRO A 148 7.65 -8.94 26.86
N GLU A 149 7.76 -8.56 28.13
CA GLU A 149 6.62 -8.61 29.09
C GLU A 149 5.45 -7.75 28.64
N GLU A 150 5.72 -6.70 27.86
CA GLU A 150 4.74 -5.81 27.25
C GLU A 150 3.93 -6.51 26.13
N LEU A 151 4.40 -7.64 25.61
CA LEU A 151 3.76 -8.44 24.59
C LEU A 151 3.24 -9.79 25.14
N PRO A 152 2.36 -9.80 26.14
CA PRO A 152 1.79 -11.04 26.68
C PRO A 152 0.96 -11.75 25.60
N THR A 153 0.64 -13.03 25.82
CA THR A 153 -0.09 -13.86 24.84
C THR A 153 -1.34 -13.19 24.29
N ALA A 154 -2.09 -12.47 25.12
CA ALA A 154 -3.29 -11.76 24.68
C ALA A 154 -2.98 -10.68 23.60
N ILE A 155 -1.87 -9.95 23.73
CA ILE A 155 -1.41 -8.96 22.74
C ILE A 155 -0.91 -9.67 21.48
N GLN A 156 -0.16 -10.75 21.65
CA GLN A 156 0.30 -11.56 20.51
C GLN A 156 -0.87 -12.12 19.70
N ASP A 157 -1.94 -12.56 20.36
CA ASP A 157 -3.14 -13.07 19.70
C ASP A 157 -3.88 -12.00 18.91
N ILE A 158 -3.92 -10.73 19.40
CA ILE A 158 -4.43 -9.61 18.62
C ILE A 158 -3.60 -9.42 17.35
N ALA A 159 -2.27 -9.41 17.47
CA ALA A 159 -1.35 -9.23 16.34
C ALA A 159 -1.51 -10.32 15.27
N ARG A 160 -1.58 -11.59 15.68
CA ARG A 160 -1.76 -12.73 14.76
C ARG A 160 -3.07 -12.71 14.00
N LYS A 161 -4.11 -12.13 14.61
CA LYS A 161 -5.47 -12.06 14.04
C LYS A 161 -5.75 -10.79 13.28
N LEU A 162 -4.78 -9.87 13.15
CA LEU A 162 -4.96 -8.66 12.36
C LEU A 162 -5.33 -9.00 10.92
N PRO A 163 -6.46 -8.49 10.41
CA PRO A 163 -6.94 -8.85 9.08
C PRO A 163 -6.22 -8.06 7.99
N TYR A 164 -6.01 -8.74 6.87
CA TYR A 164 -5.47 -8.16 5.64
C TYR A 164 -6.32 -8.56 4.44
N ARG A 165 -6.17 -7.83 3.35
CA ARG A 165 -6.55 -8.29 2.01
C ARG A 165 -5.31 -8.48 1.19
N ASP A 166 -5.32 -9.54 0.41
CA ASP A 166 -4.29 -9.87 -0.55
C ASP A 166 -4.70 -9.36 -1.94
N PHE A 167 -3.78 -9.43 -2.88
CA PHE A 167 -3.93 -8.73 -4.12
C PHE A 167 -3.25 -9.49 -5.27
N ILE A 168 -3.96 -9.56 -6.39
CA ILE A 168 -3.39 -10.09 -7.63
C ILE A 168 -3.46 -8.99 -8.68
N THR A 169 -2.35 -8.73 -9.35
CA THR A 169 -2.30 -7.89 -10.54
C THR A 169 -2.04 -8.76 -11.76
N VAL A 170 -2.91 -8.68 -12.75
CA VAL A 170 -2.68 -9.27 -14.07
C VAL A 170 -2.32 -8.15 -15.03
N GLY A 171 -1.07 -8.15 -15.50
CA GLY A 171 -0.62 -7.27 -16.56
C GLY A 171 -0.97 -7.88 -17.92
N LEU A 172 -1.60 -7.10 -18.81
CA LEU A 172 -1.86 -7.50 -20.19
C LEU A 172 -1.23 -6.49 -21.15
N LEU A 173 -0.48 -6.99 -22.13
CA LEU A 173 -0.02 -6.20 -23.27
C LEU A 173 -1.02 -6.40 -24.42
N LEU A 174 -1.63 -5.31 -24.87
CA LEU A 174 -2.75 -5.33 -25.81
C LEU A 174 -2.41 -4.62 -27.12
N ASN A 175 -2.95 -5.14 -28.22
CA ASN A 175 -2.92 -4.45 -29.50
C ASN A 175 -3.85 -3.23 -29.55
N GLN A 176 -4.99 -3.33 -28.90
CA GLN A 176 -6.02 -2.27 -28.87
C GLN A 176 -6.63 -2.15 -27.48
N LEU A 177 -6.94 -0.92 -27.10
CA LEU A 177 -7.68 -0.56 -25.90
C LEU A 177 -8.64 0.58 -26.27
N GLN A 178 -9.91 0.46 -25.92
CA GLN A 178 -10.93 1.47 -26.17
C GLN A 178 -12.03 1.39 -25.12
N GLY A 179 -12.78 2.45 -24.96
CA GLY A 179 -13.99 2.43 -24.14
C GLY A 179 -15.13 1.63 -24.82
N PRO A 180 -16.20 1.28 -24.07
CA PRO A 180 -17.28 0.43 -24.56
C PRO A 180 -18.04 0.98 -25.80
N LYS A 181 -17.87 2.27 -26.08
CA LYS A 181 -18.45 2.93 -27.28
C LYS A 181 -17.42 3.23 -28.37
N GLY A 182 -16.20 2.69 -28.21
CA GLY A 182 -15.09 2.91 -29.12
C GLY A 182 -14.33 4.22 -28.89
N GLU A 183 -14.58 4.90 -27.74
CA GLU A 183 -13.86 6.11 -27.34
C GLU A 183 -12.43 5.80 -26.86
N GLU A 184 -11.56 6.77 -27.00
CA GLU A 184 -10.23 6.73 -26.40
C GLU A 184 -10.32 6.86 -24.88
N LEU A 185 -9.47 6.13 -24.16
CA LEU A 185 -9.42 6.14 -22.70
C LEU A 185 -8.23 6.98 -22.23
N ASP A 186 -8.51 8.18 -21.73
CA ASP A 186 -7.51 9.12 -21.21
C ASP A 186 -7.22 8.92 -19.70
N ASP A 187 -8.02 8.10 -19.03
CA ASP A 187 -7.88 7.85 -17.61
C ASP A 187 -6.63 7.01 -17.31
N THR A 188 -5.90 7.38 -16.27
CA THR A 188 -4.80 6.57 -15.76
C THR A 188 -5.28 5.35 -14.97
N TRP A 189 -6.50 5.47 -14.40
CA TRP A 189 -7.03 4.53 -13.42
C TRP A 189 -8.57 4.50 -13.46
N ILE A 190 -9.14 3.33 -13.66
CA ILE A 190 -10.58 3.12 -13.77
C ILE A 190 -11.06 2.15 -12.67
N TYR A 191 -12.09 2.55 -11.92
CA TYR A 191 -12.78 1.69 -10.96
C TYR A 191 -13.87 0.88 -11.66
N ILE A 192 -13.81 -0.45 -11.54
CA ILE A 192 -14.76 -1.37 -12.16
C ILE A 192 -15.83 -1.75 -11.14
N GLN A 193 -17.04 -1.29 -11.34
CA GLN A 193 -18.17 -1.48 -10.41
C GLN A 193 -19.11 -2.62 -10.82
N GLU A 194 -19.00 -3.11 -12.05
CA GLU A 194 -19.79 -4.21 -12.61
C GLU A 194 -19.66 -5.45 -11.73
N SER A 195 -20.81 -5.94 -11.22
CA SER A 195 -20.85 -7.05 -10.26
C SER A 195 -20.59 -8.42 -10.89
N ASP A 196 -20.63 -8.50 -12.21
CA ASP A 196 -20.49 -9.72 -12.99
C ASP A 196 -19.06 -9.99 -13.47
N VAL A 197 -18.10 -9.13 -13.07
CA VAL A 197 -16.65 -9.31 -13.21
C VAL A 197 -15.96 -9.23 -11.86
N LYS A 198 -14.81 -9.88 -11.73
CA LYS A 198 -14.01 -9.91 -10.49
C LYS A 198 -13.00 -8.77 -10.40
N VAL A 199 -12.55 -8.27 -11.54
CA VAL A 199 -11.64 -7.13 -11.58
C VAL A 199 -12.26 -5.93 -10.85
N GLY A 200 -11.46 -5.31 -9.97
CA GLY A 200 -11.91 -4.15 -9.20
C GLY A 200 -11.39 -2.84 -9.74
N ARG A 201 -10.20 -2.86 -10.35
CA ARG A 201 -9.57 -1.66 -10.92
C ARG A 201 -8.78 -2.03 -12.16
N LEU A 202 -8.71 -1.07 -13.09
CA LEU A 202 -7.86 -1.12 -14.27
C LEU A 202 -6.89 0.05 -14.22
N GLN A 203 -5.60 -0.19 -14.42
CA GLN A 203 -4.59 0.82 -14.66
C GLN A 203 -4.17 0.81 -16.12
N ILE A 204 -4.02 1.99 -16.73
CA ILE A 204 -3.53 2.17 -18.09
C ILE A 204 -2.15 2.84 -17.98
N PHE A 205 -1.09 2.04 -18.08
CA PHE A 205 0.27 2.52 -17.83
C PHE A 205 0.75 3.54 -18.87
N ASN A 206 0.26 3.47 -20.10
CA ASN A 206 0.52 4.47 -21.14
C ASN A 206 0.17 5.89 -20.68
N ASN A 207 -0.96 6.02 -19.96
CA ASN A 207 -1.49 7.32 -19.53
C ASN A 207 -0.80 7.84 -18.27
N TRP A 208 -0.16 6.96 -17.46
CA TRP A 208 0.70 7.39 -16.36
C TRP A 208 2.00 8.00 -16.87
N SER A 209 2.66 7.34 -17.83
CA SER A 209 3.85 7.82 -18.51
C SER A 209 4.05 7.08 -19.82
N PRO A 210 4.29 7.79 -20.93
CA PRO A 210 4.52 7.14 -22.23
C PRO A 210 5.82 6.32 -22.27
N TYR A 211 6.68 6.44 -21.26
CA TYR A 211 7.94 5.70 -21.14
C TYR A 211 7.78 4.36 -20.42
N LEU A 212 6.60 4.04 -19.89
CA LEU A 212 6.32 2.76 -19.24
C LEU A 212 6.02 1.64 -20.24
N VAL A 213 5.79 1.98 -21.52
CA VAL A 213 5.50 1.03 -22.58
C VAL A 213 6.56 1.15 -23.67
N ALA A 214 7.24 0.04 -24.00
CA ALA A 214 8.35 0.04 -24.94
C ALA A 214 7.92 0.33 -26.37
N ASP A 215 6.73 -0.14 -26.78
CA ASP A 215 6.14 0.08 -28.10
C ASP A 215 4.89 0.98 -27.93
N ALA A 216 5.00 2.22 -28.39
CA ALA A 216 3.92 3.21 -28.29
C ALA A 216 2.64 2.83 -29.08
N SER A 217 2.71 1.81 -29.97
CA SER A 217 1.52 1.29 -30.67
C SER A 217 0.76 0.25 -29.86
N LYS A 218 1.22 -0.09 -28.66
CA LYS A 218 0.62 -1.08 -27.75
C LYS A 218 0.13 -0.42 -26.48
N TYR A 219 -0.74 -1.14 -25.79
CA TYR A 219 -1.26 -0.72 -24.49
C TYR A 219 -0.81 -1.72 -23.42
N TRP A 220 -0.21 -1.21 -22.34
CA TRP A 220 0.09 -2.00 -21.16
C TRP A 220 -0.90 -1.64 -20.07
N VAL A 221 -1.67 -2.63 -19.63
CA VAL A 221 -2.71 -2.43 -18.61
C VAL A 221 -2.51 -3.37 -17.43
N GLY A 222 -2.92 -2.94 -16.24
CA GLY A 222 -2.90 -3.74 -15.03
C GLY A 222 -4.31 -3.94 -14.49
N LEU A 223 -4.78 -5.18 -14.44
CA LEU A 223 -6.05 -5.56 -13.84
C LEU A 223 -5.83 -5.97 -12.39
N GLU A 224 -6.53 -5.34 -11.48
CA GLU A 224 -6.37 -5.50 -10.05
C GLU A 224 -7.51 -6.30 -9.44
N TYR A 225 -7.15 -7.41 -8.79
CA TYR A 225 -8.05 -8.35 -8.14
C TYR A 225 -7.80 -8.38 -6.63
N PHE A 226 -8.84 -8.11 -5.85
CA PHE A 226 -8.79 -8.18 -4.40
C PHE A 226 -9.23 -9.57 -3.93
N CYS A 227 -8.39 -10.22 -3.14
CA CYS A 227 -8.62 -11.60 -2.72
C CYS A 227 -8.09 -11.84 -1.31
N ASN A 228 -8.20 -13.07 -0.84
CA ASN A 228 -7.49 -13.56 0.34
C ASN A 228 -6.67 -14.79 -0.07
N LYS A 229 -5.51 -14.93 0.52
CA LYS A 229 -4.69 -16.14 0.37
C LYS A 229 -5.53 -17.38 0.70
N GLY A 230 -5.57 -18.33 -0.22
CA GLY A 230 -6.32 -19.57 -0.08
C GLY A 230 -7.77 -19.52 -0.59
N ASP A 231 -8.29 -18.37 -1.02
CA ASP A 231 -9.60 -18.32 -1.68
C ASP A 231 -9.55 -18.85 -3.14
N SER A 232 -10.72 -18.98 -3.77
CA SER A 232 -10.82 -19.54 -5.11
C SER A 232 -10.09 -18.72 -6.17
N LEU A 233 -9.99 -17.39 -5.98
CA LEU A 233 -9.31 -16.50 -6.92
C LEU A 233 -7.79 -16.58 -6.75
N TRP A 234 -7.31 -16.57 -5.49
CA TRP A 234 -5.90 -16.70 -5.16
C TRP A 234 -5.29 -18.01 -5.66
N ASN A 235 -6.07 -19.10 -5.59
CA ASN A 235 -5.63 -20.44 -5.96
C ASN A 235 -5.64 -20.73 -7.46
N LEU A 236 -6.14 -19.81 -8.30
CA LEU A 236 -5.97 -19.93 -9.74
C LEU A 236 -4.48 -19.88 -10.10
N ASP A 237 -4.06 -20.70 -11.03
CA ASP A 237 -2.71 -20.58 -11.61
C ASP A 237 -2.61 -19.34 -12.53
N ASP A 238 -1.40 -18.99 -12.96
CA ASP A 238 -1.17 -17.80 -13.77
C ASP A 238 -1.92 -17.85 -15.09
N SER A 239 -2.00 -19.01 -15.72
CA SER A 239 -2.70 -19.17 -17.00
C SER A 239 -4.21 -18.95 -16.82
N GLN A 240 -4.78 -19.45 -15.73
CA GLN A 240 -6.19 -19.26 -15.40
C GLN A 240 -6.51 -17.80 -15.05
N MET A 241 -5.59 -17.11 -14.35
CA MET A 241 -5.75 -15.68 -14.04
C MET A 241 -5.68 -14.82 -15.30
N ILE A 242 -4.74 -15.11 -16.22
CA ILE A 242 -4.64 -14.42 -17.51
C ILE A 242 -5.89 -14.64 -18.34
N GLU A 243 -6.37 -15.87 -18.40
CA GLU A 243 -7.60 -16.22 -19.12
C GLU A 243 -8.83 -15.49 -18.57
N LEU A 244 -8.95 -15.41 -17.24
CA LEU A 244 -9.99 -14.62 -16.56
C LEU A 244 -9.90 -13.15 -16.95
N ALA A 245 -8.70 -12.56 -16.87
CA ALA A 245 -8.48 -11.15 -17.17
C ALA A 245 -8.83 -10.79 -18.63
N LYS A 246 -8.45 -11.63 -19.59
CA LYS A 246 -8.77 -11.45 -21.01
C LYS A 246 -10.29 -11.47 -21.25
N ARG A 247 -10.99 -12.43 -20.64
CA ARG A 247 -12.46 -12.54 -20.74
C ARG A 247 -13.17 -11.34 -20.11
N GLU A 248 -12.68 -10.85 -18.98
CA GLU A 248 -13.27 -9.70 -18.32
C GLU A 248 -13.05 -8.41 -19.11
N MET A 249 -11.87 -8.22 -19.73
CA MET A 249 -11.63 -7.10 -20.65
C MET A 249 -12.58 -7.12 -21.86
N ASP A 250 -12.78 -8.28 -22.46
CA ASP A 250 -13.72 -8.47 -23.59
C ASP A 250 -15.17 -8.21 -23.15
N ARG A 251 -15.58 -8.75 -22.01
CA ARG A 251 -16.91 -8.55 -21.43
C ARG A 251 -17.21 -7.08 -21.11
N LEU A 252 -16.21 -6.34 -20.62
CA LEU A 252 -16.31 -4.90 -20.36
C LEU A 252 -16.29 -4.06 -21.63
N GLY A 253 -15.99 -4.66 -22.78
CA GLY A 253 -15.88 -3.96 -24.06
C GLY A 253 -14.65 -3.07 -24.17
N LEU A 254 -13.63 -3.33 -23.34
CA LEU A 254 -12.39 -2.52 -23.28
C LEU A 254 -11.31 -3.03 -24.24
N SER A 255 -11.28 -4.33 -24.51
CA SER A 255 -10.39 -4.96 -25.46
C SER A 255 -10.97 -6.30 -25.89
N ARG A 256 -10.76 -6.72 -27.12
CA ARG A 256 -11.16 -8.06 -27.56
C ARG A 256 -10.25 -9.10 -26.96
N TYR A 257 -10.77 -10.29 -26.71
CA TYR A 257 -10.02 -11.42 -26.15
C TYR A 257 -8.70 -11.70 -26.89
N ASP A 258 -8.71 -11.61 -28.23
CA ASP A 258 -7.55 -11.91 -29.08
C ASP A 258 -6.55 -10.75 -29.22
N ASP A 259 -6.86 -9.57 -28.68
CA ASP A 259 -5.95 -8.42 -28.73
C ASP A 259 -4.78 -8.53 -27.72
N CYS A 260 -4.85 -9.47 -26.78
CA CYS A 260 -3.78 -9.71 -25.82
C CYS A 260 -2.63 -10.50 -26.48
N ILE A 261 -1.42 -9.93 -26.46
CA ILE A 261 -0.22 -10.49 -27.07
C ILE A 261 0.81 -10.98 -26.05
N ASP A 262 0.77 -10.48 -24.83
CA ASP A 262 1.63 -10.92 -23.72
C ASP A 262 0.96 -10.63 -22.37
N ALA A 263 1.33 -11.37 -21.33
CA ALA A 263 0.74 -11.20 -20.01
C ALA A 263 1.68 -11.64 -18.88
N THR A 264 1.44 -11.09 -17.69
CA THR A 264 2.13 -11.47 -16.45
C THR A 264 1.17 -11.44 -15.26
N VAL A 265 1.47 -12.21 -14.22
CA VAL A 265 0.69 -12.25 -12.99
C VAL A 265 1.60 -11.99 -11.79
N LEU A 266 1.19 -11.06 -10.93
CA LEU A 266 1.85 -10.76 -9.67
C LEU A 266 0.87 -10.98 -8.52
N ARG A 267 1.33 -11.63 -7.45
CA ARG A 267 0.58 -11.83 -6.21
C ARG A 267 1.29 -11.19 -5.05
N GLU A 268 0.56 -10.36 -4.31
CA GLU A 268 1.06 -9.68 -3.14
C GLU A 268 0.20 -10.00 -1.92
N GLU A 269 0.81 -10.65 -0.94
CA GLU A 269 0.17 -10.92 0.35
C GLU A 269 0.13 -9.67 1.22
N LYS A 270 -0.89 -9.56 2.07
CA LYS A 270 -1.00 -8.50 3.10
C LYS A 270 -0.91 -7.08 2.54
N THR A 271 -1.44 -6.86 1.34
CA THR A 271 -1.37 -5.56 0.65
C THR A 271 -2.19 -4.49 1.34
N TYR A 272 -3.37 -4.85 1.87
CA TYR A 272 -4.28 -3.92 2.49
C TYR A 272 -4.55 -4.28 3.94
N PRO A 273 -3.96 -3.57 4.93
CA PRO A 273 -4.38 -3.65 6.33
C PRO A 273 -5.86 -3.32 6.45
N ALA A 274 -6.62 -4.16 7.11
CA ALA A 274 -8.07 -4.03 7.24
C ALA A 274 -8.49 -3.65 8.66
N TYR A 275 -9.58 -2.89 8.79
CA TYR A 275 -10.01 -2.25 10.05
C TYR A 275 -11.28 -2.89 10.60
N PHE A 276 -11.24 -4.21 10.77
CA PHE A 276 -12.34 -4.99 11.36
C PHE A 276 -11.79 -6.10 12.25
N ASP A 277 -12.65 -6.88 12.87
CA ASP A 277 -12.31 -8.00 13.76
C ASP A 277 -11.34 -7.58 14.88
N SER A 278 -10.14 -8.18 14.98
CA SER A 278 -9.15 -7.89 16.04
C SER A 278 -8.57 -6.47 16.01
N TYR A 279 -8.78 -5.72 14.92
CA TYR A 279 -8.37 -4.31 14.86
C TYR A 279 -9.06 -3.43 15.91
N GLN A 280 -10.18 -3.85 16.46
CA GLN A 280 -10.87 -3.13 17.56
C GLN A 280 -9.99 -2.99 18.81
N ASP A 281 -9.05 -3.90 19.01
CA ASP A 281 -8.11 -3.90 20.13
C ASP A 281 -6.72 -3.34 19.75
N PHE A 282 -6.60 -2.68 18.59
CA PHE A 282 -5.32 -2.21 18.04
C PHE A 282 -4.60 -1.22 18.97
N ASP A 283 -5.32 -0.41 19.71
CA ASP A 283 -4.72 0.55 20.66
C ASP A 283 -3.90 -0.14 21.76
N LYS A 284 -4.33 -1.33 22.20
CA LYS A 284 -3.58 -2.14 23.19
C LYS A 284 -2.28 -2.63 22.58
N LEU A 285 -2.31 -3.05 21.31
CA LEU A 285 -1.16 -3.55 20.57
C LEU A 285 -0.14 -2.42 20.33
N SER A 286 -0.59 -1.26 19.85
CA SER A 286 0.29 -0.11 19.60
C SER A 286 0.94 0.41 20.89
N ALA A 287 0.21 0.45 21.99
CA ALA A 287 0.73 0.83 23.29
C ALA A 287 1.83 -0.14 23.78
N ALA A 288 1.62 -1.44 23.61
CA ALA A 288 2.59 -2.47 23.96
C ALA A 288 3.92 -2.33 23.18
N PHE A 289 3.85 -2.12 21.86
CA PHE A 289 5.05 -1.90 21.07
C PHE A 289 5.75 -0.57 21.38
N ASN A 290 5.00 0.48 21.73
CA ASN A 290 5.60 1.75 22.11
C ASN A 290 6.40 1.67 23.42
N ALA A 291 6.12 0.71 24.28
CA ALA A 291 6.86 0.47 25.51
C ALA A 291 8.28 -0.11 25.27
N LEU A 292 8.55 -0.70 24.09
CA LEU A 292 9.86 -1.20 23.70
C LEU A 292 10.74 -0.03 23.20
N PRO A 293 11.80 0.38 23.92
CA PRO A 293 12.46 1.67 23.68
C PRO A 293 13.19 1.75 22.33
N ASN A 294 13.65 0.64 21.78
CA ASN A 294 14.45 0.63 20.56
C ASN A 294 13.78 -0.04 19.36
N LEU A 295 12.51 -0.38 19.45
CA LEU A 295 11.73 -0.96 18.35
C LEU A 295 10.70 0.06 17.87
N PHE A 296 10.72 0.38 16.58
CA PHE A 296 9.81 1.32 15.92
C PHE A 296 9.06 0.62 14.79
N LEU A 297 7.74 0.75 14.77
CA LEU A 297 6.89 0.23 13.73
C LEU A 297 6.50 1.37 12.79
N ILE A 298 6.82 1.24 11.50
CA ILE A 298 6.59 2.28 10.50
C ILE A 298 6.00 1.70 9.21
N GLY A 299 5.58 2.58 8.32
CA GLY A 299 5.08 2.22 7.00
C GLY A 299 3.65 1.67 7.05
N ARG A 300 3.26 0.98 5.98
CA ARG A 300 1.90 0.47 5.82
C ARG A 300 1.64 -0.76 6.69
N ASN A 301 2.46 -1.78 6.57
CA ASN A 301 2.28 -3.05 7.25
C ASN A 301 2.81 -3.04 8.68
N GLY A 302 3.94 -2.35 8.94
CA GLY A 302 4.46 -2.21 10.30
C GLY A 302 3.54 -1.42 11.23
N MET A 303 2.74 -0.50 10.70
CA MET A 303 1.74 0.24 11.46
C MET A 303 0.32 -0.34 11.34
N HIS A 304 0.11 -1.35 10.53
CA HIS A 304 -1.22 -1.85 10.17
C HIS A 304 -2.18 -0.73 9.79
N LYS A 305 -1.71 0.23 8.99
CA LYS A 305 -2.46 1.39 8.50
C LYS A 305 -2.51 1.43 6.99
N TYR A 306 -3.60 1.92 6.44
CA TYR A 306 -3.76 2.11 5.00
C TYR A 306 -2.96 3.33 4.51
N ASN A 307 -1.65 3.32 4.79
CA ASN A 307 -0.72 4.37 4.41
C ASN A 307 -0.42 4.33 2.91
N ASN A 308 -0.39 5.49 2.26
CA ASN A 308 0.22 5.67 0.96
C ASN A 308 1.74 5.88 1.13
N GLN A 309 2.47 6.12 0.04
CA GLN A 309 3.93 6.29 0.08
C GLN A 309 4.34 7.48 0.96
N ASP A 310 3.68 8.62 0.85
CA ASP A 310 3.89 9.83 1.64
C ASP A 310 3.78 9.58 3.15
N HIS A 311 2.72 8.94 3.59
CA HIS A 311 2.55 8.57 5.00
C HIS A 311 3.62 7.58 5.47
N SER A 312 4.01 6.64 4.61
CA SER A 312 5.07 5.67 4.93
C SER A 312 6.43 6.36 5.06
N MET A 313 6.74 7.31 4.17
CA MET A 313 7.94 8.15 4.27
C MET A 313 7.93 9.00 5.54
N LEU A 314 6.80 9.67 5.84
CA LEU A 314 6.66 10.49 7.04
C LEU A 314 6.87 9.68 8.32
N SER A 315 6.38 8.44 8.37
CA SER A 315 6.59 7.56 9.52
C SER A 315 8.07 7.21 9.71
N GLY A 316 8.82 7.04 8.62
CA GLY A 316 10.27 6.83 8.65
C GLY A 316 11.02 8.06 9.16
N PHE A 317 10.70 9.25 8.64
CA PHE A 317 11.28 10.50 9.13
C PHE A 317 10.99 10.72 10.61
N ARG A 318 9.74 10.49 11.03
CA ARG A 318 9.37 10.67 12.44
C ARG A 318 10.10 9.70 13.38
N ALA A 319 10.27 8.44 12.98
CA ALA A 319 11.08 7.48 13.75
C ALA A 319 12.54 7.94 13.87
N ALA A 320 13.15 8.40 12.78
CA ALA A 320 14.51 8.91 12.77
C ALA A 320 14.67 10.16 13.67
N GLU A 321 13.71 11.09 13.64
CA GLU A 321 13.69 12.28 14.51
C GLU A 321 13.60 11.90 16.00
N LEU A 322 12.76 10.93 16.35
CA LEU A 322 12.63 10.46 17.73
C LEU A 322 13.94 9.81 18.22
N ILE A 323 14.58 9.01 17.40
CA ILE A 323 15.87 8.38 17.70
C ILE A 323 16.94 9.47 17.87
N ALA A 324 17.07 10.39 16.94
CA ALA A 324 18.06 11.47 16.99
C ALA A 324 17.88 12.38 18.21
N ALA A 325 16.64 12.62 18.63
CA ALA A 325 16.30 13.41 19.80
C ALA A 325 16.36 12.60 21.12
N ASN A 326 16.68 11.31 21.07
CA ASN A 326 16.61 10.37 22.21
C ASN A 326 15.26 10.36 22.93
N LYS A 327 14.15 10.51 22.17
CA LYS A 327 12.77 10.46 22.65
C LYS A 327 12.19 9.05 22.45
N LEU A 328 12.62 8.13 23.30
CA LEU A 328 12.38 6.69 23.16
C LEU A 328 11.24 6.19 24.06
N ASP A 329 10.68 7.07 24.87
CA ASP A 329 9.57 6.75 25.77
C ASP A 329 8.25 6.52 25.02
N GLN A 330 7.33 5.80 25.66
CA GLN A 330 6.05 5.41 25.10
C GLN A 330 5.21 6.62 24.62
N SER A 331 5.23 7.73 25.35
CA SER A 331 4.44 8.90 25.01
C SER A 331 4.96 9.63 23.78
N SER A 332 6.29 9.75 23.64
CA SER A 332 6.93 10.32 22.46
C SER A 332 6.67 9.48 21.20
N LYS A 333 6.76 8.16 21.31
CA LYS A 333 6.52 7.22 20.22
C LYS A 333 5.05 7.16 19.79
N SER A 334 4.09 7.53 20.65
CA SER A 334 2.68 7.57 20.28
C SER A 334 2.40 8.50 19.09
N SER A 335 3.21 9.54 18.89
CA SER A 335 3.10 10.46 17.75
C SER A 335 3.26 9.79 16.38
N LEU A 336 3.87 8.60 16.30
CA LEU A 336 3.90 7.81 15.06
C LEU A 336 2.51 7.37 14.63
N TRP A 337 1.64 7.04 15.57
CA TRP A 337 0.30 6.54 15.30
C TRP A 337 -0.70 7.64 14.93
N GLU A 338 -0.30 8.92 15.07
CA GLU A 338 -1.10 10.07 14.63
C GLU A 338 -0.97 10.32 13.12
N ILE A 339 0.05 9.74 12.46
CA ILE A 339 0.22 9.84 11.01
C ILE A 339 -0.98 9.19 10.30
N ASN A 340 -1.50 9.85 9.28
CA ASN A 340 -2.69 9.43 8.51
C ASN A 340 -3.98 9.36 9.35
N VAL A 341 -4.07 10.14 10.43
CA VAL A 341 -5.31 10.42 11.15
C VAL A 341 -5.73 11.87 11.03
N GLU A 342 -4.85 12.72 10.50
CA GLU A 342 -5.07 14.14 10.31
C GLU A 342 -6.22 14.43 9.34
N GLN A 343 -6.92 15.52 9.59
CA GLN A 343 -8.10 15.92 8.79
C GLN A 343 -7.72 16.79 7.58
N GLU A 344 -6.47 17.27 7.52
CA GLU A 344 -5.96 18.14 6.44
C GLU A 344 -4.52 17.72 6.06
N TYR A 345 -4.23 17.76 4.76
CA TYR A 345 -2.87 17.65 4.21
C TYR A 345 -2.21 19.03 4.15
#